data_5b1947a785ecaee036af82299ef8962d
#
_entry.id   5b1947a785ecaee036af82299ef8962d
#
_cell.length_a   1.000
_cell.length_b   1.000
_cell.length_c   1.000
_cell.angle_alpha   90.00
_cell.angle_beta   90.00
_cell.angle_gamma   90.00
#
_symmetry.space_group_name_H-M   'P 1'
#
loop_
_entity.id
_entity.type
_entity.pdbx_description
1 polymer ?
#
loop_
_entity_poly.entity_id
_entity_poly.type
_entity_poly.pdbx_seq_one_letter_code
_entity_poly.pdbx_strand_id
1 'polypeptide(L)'
;MIVVCEDRGVDALAPITTGRLAYAVQCGGYQLFDLLVELSRKVSAISGETGQLIGVSRPYLKAIQEADFPGIISLDAENLPGTSQPSLLINARLLPSMCYVDRLVNLLKASAAAGNAGSSVVMCGDQVAVVIRPPWSLSQIRQAGYDGMTELLQSASSFNQVDLKFEILRWPHEVIAHHMTLLGRNLEYRLRQGGYEQLQDGLFVAPGVKLGDYLVIDAKAGPIVIDRDAQVGPYTLLRGPVYMGPKCKILEHAAIKDAVALGHTTKIGGEVEASIVEPFSNKQHHGFLGHSYLGSWINLGAGTCNSDLKNTYGTVNMEYPAGKATTGMQFLGCVMGNYSKTAINTGIFTGKVIGACSMMYGFVTSNVPSFVNYARLFGQVTTLPPEVMIATQARMFSRRNVKQRHCDVQLIHDMYRFTQEERDRCSDLLSL
;
A
#
# COMPACT_ATOMS: atom_id res chain seq x y z
N MET A 1 -17.21 17.50 -4.88
CA MET A 1 -16.55 17.08 -3.63
C MET A 1 -16.57 15.56 -3.52
N ILE A 2 -15.44 14.94 -3.17
CA ILE A 2 -15.27 13.50 -3.01
C ILE A 2 -14.76 13.24 -1.60
N VAL A 3 -15.39 12.34 -0.87
CA VAL A 3 -14.94 11.90 0.46
C VAL A 3 -14.34 10.50 0.34
N VAL A 4 -13.13 10.29 0.82
CA VAL A 4 -12.53 8.97 1.05
C VAL A 4 -12.55 8.66 2.54
N CYS A 5 -13.00 7.47 2.91
CA CYS A 5 -13.15 7.11 4.32
C CYS A 5 -12.55 5.75 4.63
N GLU A 6 -11.79 5.69 5.71
CA GLU A 6 -11.44 4.44 6.37
C GLU A 6 -12.63 3.98 7.23
N ASP A 7 -12.89 2.70 7.22
CA ASP A 7 -13.82 1.98 8.09
C ASP A 7 -13.07 0.95 8.95
N ARG A 8 -13.73 0.27 9.88
CA ARG A 8 -13.08 -0.73 10.74
C ARG A 8 -12.51 -1.94 9.97
N GLY A 9 -12.92 -2.17 8.72
CA GLY A 9 -12.31 -3.19 7.86
C GLY A 9 -10.83 -2.96 7.56
N VAL A 10 -10.33 -1.74 7.76
CA VAL A 10 -8.90 -1.40 7.65
C VAL A 10 -8.03 -2.15 8.66
N ASP A 11 -8.57 -2.50 9.83
CA ASP A 11 -7.83 -3.20 10.89
C ASP A 11 -7.40 -4.60 10.45
N ALA A 12 -8.20 -5.24 9.59
CA ALA A 12 -7.86 -6.54 9.01
C ALA A 12 -6.69 -6.49 8.02
N LEU A 13 -6.32 -5.30 7.52
CA LEU A 13 -5.15 -5.09 6.66
C LEU A 13 -3.82 -4.91 7.43
N ALA A 14 -3.82 -5.04 8.76
CA ALA A 14 -2.56 -5.06 9.51
C ALA A 14 -1.68 -6.25 9.06
N PRO A 15 -0.35 -6.08 8.98
CA PRO A 15 0.45 -4.93 9.44
C PRO A 15 0.66 -3.84 8.38
N ILE A 16 0.13 -3.97 7.15
CA ILE A 16 0.43 -3.03 6.06
C ILE A 16 -0.17 -1.64 6.32
N THR A 17 -1.26 -1.57 7.05
CA THR A 17 -1.96 -0.34 7.43
C THR A 17 -1.63 0.16 8.83
N THR A 18 -0.88 -0.55 9.66
CA THR A 18 -0.57 -0.17 11.04
C THR A 18 0.01 1.25 11.15
N GLY A 19 0.93 1.62 10.26
CA GLY A 19 1.51 2.99 10.21
C GLY A 19 1.25 3.66 8.86
N ARG A 20 0.11 3.38 8.21
CA ARG A 20 -0.20 3.85 6.86
C ARG A 20 -1.69 3.96 6.65
N LEU A 21 -2.12 5.01 5.97
CA LEU A 21 -3.49 5.17 5.50
C LEU A 21 -3.82 4.10 4.45
N ALA A 22 -5.03 3.54 4.48
CA ALA A 22 -5.40 2.47 3.55
C ALA A 22 -5.33 2.92 2.09
N TYR A 23 -5.75 4.14 1.78
CA TYR A 23 -5.65 4.70 0.43
C TYR A 23 -4.21 5.01 -0.04
N ALA A 24 -3.23 4.87 0.85
CA ALA A 24 -1.80 5.03 0.55
C ALA A 24 -1.06 3.69 0.37
N VAL A 25 -1.77 2.57 0.39
CA VAL A 25 -1.21 1.25 0.09
C VAL A 25 -1.02 1.11 -1.41
N GLN A 26 0.20 0.78 -1.83
CA GLN A 26 0.51 0.55 -3.24
C GLN A 26 -0.01 -0.81 -3.70
N CYS A 27 -0.75 -0.84 -4.80
CA CYS A 27 -1.16 -2.05 -5.49
C CYS A 27 -1.24 -1.77 -6.99
N GLY A 28 -0.69 -2.63 -7.82
CA GLY A 28 -0.67 -2.42 -9.27
C GLY A 28 0.07 -1.15 -9.72
N GLY A 29 1.10 -0.71 -8.99
CA GLY A 29 1.92 0.46 -9.32
C GLY A 29 1.26 1.82 -9.05
N TYR A 30 0.11 1.82 -8.37
CA TYR A 30 -0.61 3.02 -7.92
C TYR A 30 -1.08 2.86 -6.47
N GLN A 31 -1.36 3.98 -5.82
CA GLN A 31 -2.13 4.09 -4.60
C GLN A 31 -3.57 4.49 -4.92
N LEU A 32 -4.53 4.20 -4.05
CA LEU A 32 -5.88 4.74 -4.24
C LEU A 32 -5.88 6.28 -4.24
N PHE A 33 -4.96 6.89 -3.51
CA PHE A 33 -4.73 8.34 -3.55
C PHE A 33 -4.54 8.87 -4.97
N ASP A 34 -3.73 8.20 -5.80
CA ASP A 34 -3.49 8.60 -7.19
C ASP A 34 -4.78 8.57 -8.02
N LEU A 35 -5.60 7.53 -7.82
CA LEU A 35 -6.92 7.42 -8.45
C LEU A 35 -7.85 8.56 -8.03
N LEU A 36 -7.87 8.90 -6.75
CA LEU A 36 -8.69 9.98 -6.20
C LEU A 36 -8.30 11.34 -6.78
N VAL A 37 -7.00 11.61 -6.90
CA VAL A 37 -6.50 12.85 -7.52
C VAL A 37 -6.93 12.95 -8.98
N GLU A 38 -6.76 11.87 -9.75
CA GLU A 38 -7.18 11.86 -11.16
C GLU A 38 -8.71 11.97 -11.32
N LEU A 39 -9.47 11.29 -10.46
CA LEU A 39 -10.92 11.39 -10.41
C LEU A 39 -11.37 12.82 -10.10
N SER A 40 -10.78 13.46 -9.08
CA SER A 40 -11.06 14.84 -8.71
C SER A 40 -10.80 15.79 -9.88
N ARG A 41 -9.66 15.64 -10.56
CA ARG A 41 -9.31 16.44 -11.75
C ARG A 41 -10.35 16.30 -12.87
N LYS A 42 -10.78 15.07 -13.18
CA LYS A 42 -11.80 14.83 -14.23
C LYS A 42 -13.19 15.35 -13.84
N VAL A 43 -13.57 15.19 -12.57
CA VAL A 43 -14.85 15.72 -12.07
C VAL A 43 -14.85 17.25 -12.12
N SER A 44 -13.76 17.91 -11.72
CA SER A 44 -13.63 19.38 -11.81
C SER A 44 -13.77 19.88 -13.24
N ALA A 45 -13.18 19.21 -14.21
CA ALA A 45 -13.27 19.58 -15.61
C ALA A 45 -14.71 19.49 -16.18
N ILE A 46 -15.58 18.69 -15.54
CA ILE A 46 -16.99 18.54 -15.96
C ILE A 46 -17.90 19.56 -15.26
N SER A 47 -17.70 19.76 -13.95
CA SER A 47 -18.57 20.61 -13.12
C SER A 47 -18.21 22.10 -13.18
N GLY A 48 -16.99 22.44 -13.62
CA GLY A 48 -16.44 23.80 -13.53
C GLY A 48 -16.07 24.23 -12.11
N GLU A 49 -16.28 23.35 -11.10
CA GLU A 49 -15.95 23.59 -9.70
C GLU A 49 -14.65 22.88 -9.33
N THR A 50 -13.89 23.45 -8.40
CA THR A 50 -12.69 22.79 -7.87
C THR A 50 -13.08 21.51 -7.13
N GLY A 51 -12.65 20.36 -7.63
CA GLY A 51 -12.89 19.07 -7.00
C GLY A 51 -12.11 18.98 -5.68
N GLN A 52 -12.82 19.05 -4.56
CA GLN A 52 -12.21 18.87 -3.25
C GLN A 52 -12.18 17.39 -2.86
N LEU A 53 -11.02 16.93 -2.37
CA LEU A 53 -10.86 15.63 -1.74
C LEU A 53 -10.87 15.82 -0.22
N ILE A 54 -11.70 15.05 0.46
CA ILE A 54 -11.83 15.07 1.92
C ILE A 54 -11.55 13.66 2.46
N GLY A 55 -10.76 13.57 3.53
CA GLY A 55 -10.37 12.32 4.14
C GLY A 55 -10.96 12.12 5.54
N VAL A 56 -11.54 10.94 5.76
CA VAL A 56 -11.84 10.39 7.09
C VAL A 56 -10.87 9.27 7.35
N SER A 57 -9.98 9.45 8.31
CA SER A 57 -8.95 8.48 8.65
C SER A 57 -9.01 8.08 10.12
N ARG A 58 -8.32 7.00 10.47
CA ARG A 58 -8.07 6.65 11.87
C ARG A 58 -7.44 7.84 12.59
N PRO A 59 -7.92 8.20 13.82
CA PRO A 59 -7.53 9.43 14.50
C PRO A 59 -6.02 9.61 14.65
N TYR A 60 -5.27 8.54 14.93
CA TYR A 60 -3.82 8.61 15.11
C TYR A 60 -3.03 8.83 13.80
N LEU A 61 -3.66 8.68 12.63
CA LEU A 61 -3.06 8.95 11.33
C LEU A 61 -3.40 10.32 10.77
N LYS A 62 -4.24 11.10 11.45
CA LYS A 62 -4.67 12.42 10.98
C LYS A 62 -3.49 13.35 10.69
N ALA A 63 -2.55 13.47 11.62
CA ALA A 63 -1.38 14.34 11.42
C ALA A 63 -0.47 13.86 10.27
N ILE A 64 -0.41 12.54 10.01
CA ILE A 64 0.28 11.98 8.85
C ILE A 64 -0.49 12.29 7.56
N GLN A 65 -1.82 12.19 7.56
CA GLN A 65 -2.64 12.59 6.42
C GLN A 65 -2.39 14.04 6.03
N GLU A 66 -2.43 14.95 6.99
CA GLU A 66 -2.22 16.39 6.77
C GLU A 66 -0.80 16.71 6.25
N ALA A 67 0.20 15.98 6.75
CA ALA A 67 1.59 16.21 6.41
C ALA A 67 2.03 15.59 5.06
N ASP A 68 1.51 14.40 4.72
CA ASP A 68 1.97 13.61 3.57
C ASP A 68 0.99 13.67 2.38
N PHE A 69 -0.27 14.03 2.62
CA PHE A 69 -1.32 14.10 1.61
C PHE A 69 -2.05 15.46 1.61
N PRO A 70 -1.32 16.58 1.36
CA PRO A 70 -1.90 17.92 1.44
C PRO A 70 -3.03 18.16 0.42
N GLY A 71 -3.18 17.28 -0.58
CA GLY A 71 -4.31 17.28 -1.51
C GLY A 71 -5.61 16.69 -0.94
N ILE A 72 -5.57 16.08 0.26
CA ILE A 72 -6.75 15.57 0.98
C ILE A 72 -6.97 16.42 2.23
N ILE A 73 -8.09 17.15 2.27
CA ILE A 73 -8.47 17.98 3.41
C ILE A 73 -9.00 17.07 4.51
N SER A 74 -8.54 17.26 5.75
CA SER A 74 -9.13 16.57 6.90
C SER A 74 -10.59 16.97 7.06
N LEU A 75 -11.46 16.00 7.33
CA LEU A 75 -12.89 16.26 7.56
C LEU A 75 -13.14 17.22 8.73
N ASP A 76 -12.21 17.29 9.69
CA ASP A 76 -12.31 18.17 10.85
C ASP A 76 -11.86 19.62 10.59
N ALA A 77 -11.45 19.95 9.36
CA ALA A 77 -11.04 21.31 9.02
C ALA A 77 -12.20 22.30 9.21
N GLU A 78 -11.91 23.42 9.87
CA GLU A 78 -12.90 24.43 10.27
C GLU A 78 -13.58 25.12 9.08
N ASN A 79 -12.89 25.21 7.95
CA ASN A 79 -13.35 25.90 6.75
C ASN A 79 -14.25 25.03 5.83
N LEU A 80 -14.56 23.80 6.21
CA LEU A 80 -15.45 22.94 5.45
C LEU A 80 -16.93 23.25 5.79
N PRO A 81 -17.78 23.58 4.80
CA PRO A 81 -19.20 23.86 5.04
C PRO A 81 -19.93 22.58 5.47
N GLY A 82 -20.39 22.51 6.71
CA GLY A 82 -21.01 21.32 7.31
C GLY A 82 -22.29 20.85 6.60
N THR A 83 -23.00 21.76 5.91
CA THR A 83 -24.24 21.45 5.17
C THR A 83 -24.01 20.87 3.78
N SER A 84 -22.78 20.92 3.25
CA SER A 84 -22.48 20.39 1.92
C SER A 84 -22.61 18.87 1.87
N GLN A 85 -23.11 18.36 0.76
CA GLN A 85 -23.20 16.93 0.46
C GLN A 85 -22.12 16.53 -0.56
N PRO A 86 -21.37 15.46 -0.33
CA PRO A 86 -20.39 14.97 -1.29
C PRO A 86 -21.07 14.36 -2.53
N SER A 87 -20.38 14.40 -3.66
CA SER A 87 -20.81 13.68 -4.87
C SER A 87 -20.53 12.18 -4.78
N LEU A 88 -19.44 11.81 -4.07
CA LEU A 88 -19.01 10.44 -3.84
C LEU A 88 -18.50 10.27 -2.41
N LEU A 89 -18.83 9.12 -1.82
CA LEU A 89 -18.18 8.59 -0.62
C LEU A 89 -17.50 7.27 -1.01
N ILE A 90 -16.19 7.20 -0.89
CA ILE A 90 -15.36 6.09 -1.37
C ILE A 90 -14.69 5.39 -0.20
N ASN A 91 -14.84 4.07 -0.12
CA ASN A 91 -14.13 3.26 0.88
C ASN A 91 -12.62 3.29 0.60
N ALA A 92 -11.81 3.62 1.60
CA ALA A 92 -10.36 3.75 1.47
C ALA A 92 -9.64 2.41 1.16
N ARG A 93 -10.34 1.30 1.26
CA ARG A 93 -9.83 -0.04 0.89
C ARG A 93 -10.12 -0.42 -0.57
N LEU A 94 -10.75 0.49 -1.35
CA LEU A 94 -11.00 0.26 -2.77
C LEU A 94 -9.68 -0.02 -3.49
N LEU A 95 -9.66 -1.04 -4.35
CA LEU A 95 -8.48 -1.39 -5.14
C LEU A 95 -8.10 -0.23 -6.09
N PRO A 96 -6.82 0.18 -6.16
CA PRO A 96 -6.38 1.28 -7.03
C PRO A 96 -6.29 0.87 -8.50
N SER A 97 -7.40 0.46 -9.07
CA SER A 97 -7.53 0.17 -10.49
C SER A 97 -7.88 1.44 -11.26
N MET A 98 -6.96 1.94 -12.07
CA MET A 98 -7.15 3.21 -12.78
C MET A 98 -8.32 3.20 -13.77
N CYS A 99 -8.78 2.02 -14.19
CA CYS A 99 -10.00 1.91 -15.00
C CYS A 99 -11.28 2.32 -14.23
N TYR A 100 -11.25 2.38 -12.89
CA TYR A 100 -12.38 2.84 -12.09
C TYR A 100 -12.64 4.34 -12.24
N VAL A 101 -11.62 5.13 -12.59
CA VAL A 101 -11.75 6.58 -12.80
C VAL A 101 -12.83 6.88 -13.83
N ASP A 102 -12.71 6.29 -15.02
CA ASP A 102 -13.68 6.55 -16.11
C ASP A 102 -15.08 6.01 -15.78
N ARG A 103 -15.14 4.86 -15.09
CA ARG A 103 -16.42 4.29 -14.65
C ARG A 103 -17.13 5.20 -13.66
N LEU A 104 -16.42 5.74 -12.66
CA LEU A 104 -16.98 6.67 -11.67
C LEU A 104 -17.39 8.00 -12.31
N VAL A 105 -16.58 8.54 -13.24
CA VAL A 105 -16.92 9.75 -14.00
C VAL A 105 -18.20 9.56 -14.80
N ASN A 106 -18.34 8.43 -15.50
CA ASN A 106 -19.54 8.12 -16.28
C ASN A 106 -20.78 7.96 -15.40
N LEU A 107 -20.66 7.35 -14.22
CA LEU A 107 -21.74 7.27 -13.25
C LEU A 107 -22.21 8.63 -12.78
N LEU A 108 -21.28 9.52 -12.44
CA LEU A 108 -21.61 10.88 -12.02
C LEU A 108 -22.34 11.66 -13.14
N LYS A 109 -21.90 11.50 -14.40
CA LYS A 109 -22.57 12.11 -15.55
C LYS A 109 -23.98 11.57 -15.74
N ALA A 110 -24.15 10.26 -15.72
CA ALA A 110 -25.45 9.60 -15.87
C ALA A 110 -26.43 10.03 -14.75
N SER A 111 -25.94 10.06 -13.51
CA SER A 111 -26.71 10.52 -12.36
C SER A 111 -27.09 12.02 -12.47
N ALA A 112 -26.24 12.87 -13.04
CA ALA A 112 -26.56 14.28 -13.28
C ALA A 112 -27.63 14.45 -14.37
N ALA A 113 -27.54 13.68 -15.46
CA ALA A 113 -28.49 13.74 -16.58
C ALA A 113 -29.91 13.26 -16.21
N ALA A 114 -30.02 12.33 -15.27
CA ALA A 114 -31.28 11.78 -14.80
C ALA A 114 -32.12 12.74 -13.92
N GLY A 115 -31.63 13.95 -13.64
CA GLY A 115 -32.37 15.08 -13.04
C GLY A 115 -32.86 14.93 -11.59
N ASN A 116 -32.92 13.72 -11.05
CA ASN A 116 -33.33 13.44 -9.66
C ASN A 116 -32.95 12.03 -9.23
N ALA A 117 -31.75 11.61 -9.50
CA ALA A 117 -31.31 10.29 -9.06
C ALA A 117 -31.04 10.33 -7.56
N GLY A 118 -31.80 9.57 -6.82
CA GLY A 118 -31.53 9.26 -5.41
C GLY A 118 -30.14 8.67 -5.23
N SER A 119 -29.73 8.47 -3.99
CA SER A 119 -28.46 7.84 -3.65
C SER A 119 -28.37 6.44 -4.26
N SER A 120 -27.18 6.10 -4.75
CA SER A 120 -26.88 4.77 -5.31
C SER A 120 -25.60 4.21 -4.70
N VAL A 121 -25.43 2.90 -4.78
CA VAL A 121 -24.31 2.21 -4.16
C VAL A 121 -23.67 1.21 -5.12
N VAL A 122 -22.34 1.10 -5.07
CA VAL A 122 -21.59 0.01 -5.68
C VAL A 122 -21.12 -0.92 -4.57
N MET A 123 -21.51 -2.17 -4.65
CA MET A 123 -21.18 -3.22 -3.67
C MET A 123 -19.98 -4.05 -4.14
N CYS A 124 -19.21 -4.57 -3.18
CA CYS A 124 -18.25 -5.65 -3.38
C CYS A 124 -18.57 -6.77 -2.38
N GLY A 125 -19.33 -7.77 -2.83
CA GLY A 125 -19.94 -8.75 -1.94
C GLY A 125 -20.89 -8.07 -0.96
N ASP A 126 -20.63 -8.23 0.33
CA ASP A 126 -21.38 -7.65 1.44
C ASP A 126 -20.92 -6.24 1.85
N GLN A 127 -19.86 -5.71 1.21
CA GLN A 127 -19.26 -4.44 1.59
C GLN A 127 -19.54 -3.34 0.58
N VAL A 128 -19.70 -2.13 1.10
CA VAL A 128 -19.89 -0.92 0.27
C VAL A 128 -18.54 -0.42 -0.22
N ALA A 129 -18.39 -0.37 -1.55
CA ALA A 129 -17.20 0.18 -2.21
C ALA A 129 -17.30 1.69 -2.41
N VAL A 130 -18.44 2.15 -2.95
CA VAL A 130 -18.69 3.55 -3.27
C VAL A 130 -20.17 3.86 -3.07
N VAL A 131 -20.46 5.00 -2.43
CA VAL A 131 -21.79 5.61 -2.41
C VAL A 131 -21.79 6.82 -3.34
N ILE A 132 -22.73 6.83 -4.28
CA ILE A 132 -22.93 7.89 -5.26
C ILE A 132 -24.03 8.79 -4.73
N ARG A 133 -23.75 10.10 -4.66
CA ARG A 133 -24.64 11.09 -4.05
C ARG A 133 -25.15 10.65 -2.68
N PRO A 134 -24.25 10.44 -1.70
CA PRO A 134 -24.68 10.06 -0.36
C PRO A 134 -25.65 11.10 0.20
N PRO A 135 -26.68 10.68 0.96
CA PRO A 135 -27.68 11.61 1.49
C PRO A 135 -27.13 12.41 2.68
N TRP A 136 -25.95 12.05 3.18
CA TRP A 136 -25.35 12.63 4.37
C TRP A 136 -24.57 13.92 4.04
N SER A 137 -24.79 14.95 4.86
CA SER A 137 -23.97 16.15 4.85
C SER A 137 -22.59 15.88 5.48
N LEU A 138 -21.63 16.77 5.24
CA LEU A 138 -20.31 16.67 5.88
C LEU A 138 -20.38 16.67 7.42
N SER A 139 -21.34 17.40 8.01
CA SER A 139 -21.52 17.37 9.47
C SER A 139 -21.97 16.00 9.98
N GLN A 140 -22.83 15.30 9.27
CA GLN A 140 -23.25 13.93 9.63
C GLN A 140 -22.10 12.93 9.47
N ILE A 141 -21.31 13.04 8.38
CA ILE A 141 -20.13 12.21 8.18
C ILE A 141 -19.08 12.50 9.26
N ARG A 142 -18.88 13.77 9.63
CA ARG A 142 -18.00 14.18 10.74
C ARG A 142 -18.45 13.61 12.08
N GLN A 143 -19.75 13.63 12.36
CA GLN A 143 -20.30 13.06 13.57
C GLN A 143 -20.08 11.53 13.64
N ALA A 144 -20.21 10.82 12.52
CA ALA A 144 -19.89 9.40 12.44
C ALA A 144 -18.39 9.16 12.70
N GLY A 145 -17.52 10.01 12.14
CA GLY A 145 -16.07 9.87 12.24
C GLY A 145 -15.58 8.51 11.77
N TYR A 146 -14.37 8.11 12.17
CA TYR A 146 -13.86 6.77 11.86
C TYR A 146 -14.69 5.66 12.52
N ASP A 147 -15.07 5.84 13.79
CA ASP A 147 -15.73 4.79 14.58
C ASP A 147 -17.14 4.45 14.10
N GLY A 148 -17.90 5.42 13.62
CA GLY A 148 -19.26 5.22 13.08
C GLY A 148 -19.29 5.02 11.55
N MET A 149 -18.14 5.00 10.87
CA MET A 149 -18.11 4.91 9.41
C MET A 149 -18.58 3.56 8.89
N THR A 150 -18.31 2.50 9.61
CA THR A 150 -18.76 1.15 9.21
C THR A 150 -20.29 1.09 9.16
N GLU A 151 -20.97 1.58 10.19
CA GLU A 151 -22.44 1.62 10.28
C GLU A 151 -23.02 2.56 9.23
N LEU A 152 -22.36 3.72 9.00
CA LEU A 152 -22.78 4.65 7.96
C LEU A 152 -22.73 4.01 6.56
N LEU A 153 -21.63 3.34 6.22
CA LEU A 153 -21.49 2.63 4.96
C LEU A 153 -22.49 1.46 4.86
N GLN A 154 -22.65 0.68 5.92
CA GLN A 154 -23.62 -0.42 5.92
C GLN A 154 -25.07 0.06 5.67
N SER A 155 -25.45 1.22 6.21
CA SER A 155 -26.78 1.79 5.95
C SER A 155 -27.04 2.09 4.47
N ALA A 156 -25.98 2.33 3.68
CA ALA A 156 -26.08 2.54 2.23
C ALA A 156 -26.36 1.24 1.44
N SER A 157 -26.20 0.06 2.01
CA SER A 157 -26.47 -1.21 1.32
C SER A 157 -27.93 -1.35 0.84
N SER A 158 -28.85 -0.58 1.44
CA SER A 158 -30.27 -0.51 1.06
C SER A 158 -30.53 0.43 -0.13
N PHE A 159 -29.55 1.20 -0.59
CA PHE A 159 -29.70 2.10 -1.73
C PHE A 159 -29.77 1.35 -3.05
N ASN A 160 -30.19 2.03 -4.11
CA ASN A 160 -30.21 1.46 -5.45
C ASN A 160 -28.80 0.99 -5.85
N GLN A 161 -28.67 -0.32 -6.08
CA GLN A 161 -27.37 -0.92 -6.43
C GLN A 161 -27.07 -0.70 -7.91
N VAL A 162 -25.85 -0.25 -8.18
CA VAL A 162 -25.32 -0.13 -9.54
C VAL A 162 -24.47 -1.35 -9.86
N ASP A 163 -24.77 -2.00 -10.98
CA ASP A 163 -24.03 -3.18 -11.45
C ASP A 163 -22.65 -2.78 -11.99
N LEU A 164 -21.73 -2.54 -11.08
CA LEU A 164 -20.31 -2.34 -11.35
C LEU A 164 -19.47 -3.25 -10.46
N LYS A 165 -18.50 -3.90 -11.08
CA LYS A 165 -17.56 -4.75 -10.35
C LYS A 165 -16.39 -3.90 -9.90
N PHE A 166 -16.36 -3.58 -8.62
CA PHE A 166 -15.25 -2.99 -7.90
C PHE A 166 -14.76 -3.98 -6.84
N GLU A 167 -13.47 -3.94 -6.54
CA GLU A 167 -12.84 -4.79 -5.54
C GLU A 167 -12.40 -3.96 -4.34
N ILE A 168 -12.60 -4.51 -3.14
CA ILE A 168 -12.14 -3.95 -1.87
C ILE A 168 -11.14 -4.91 -1.25
N LEU A 169 -10.04 -4.37 -0.75
CA LEU A 169 -9.04 -5.13 0.01
C LEU A 169 -9.60 -5.51 1.39
N ARG A 170 -9.57 -6.80 1.69
CA ARG A 170 -10.04 -7.37 2.97
C ARG A 170 -8.87 -7.90 3.80
N TRP A 171 -7.86 -8.44 3.13
CA TRP A 171 -6.69 -9.05 3.71
C TRP A 171 -5.39 -8.58 3.05
N PRO A 172 -4.26 -8.56 3.76
CA PRO A 172 -2.99 -8.12 3.19
C PRO A 172 -2.52 -8.93 1.98
N HIS A 173 -2.75 -10.24 1.93
CA HIS A 173 -2.35 -11.07 0.79
C HIS A 173 -3.11 -10.71 -0.51
N GLU A 174 -4.31 -10.16 -0.40
CA GLU A 174 -5.09 -9.73 -1.58
C GLU A 174 -4.39 -8.57 -2.31
N VAL A 175 -3.60 -7.76 -1.59
CA VAL A 175 -2.78 -6.71 -2.23
C VAL A 175 -1.80 -7.34 -3.21
N ILE A 176 -1.16 -8.47 -2.83
CA ILE A 176 -0.21 -9.19 -3.69
C ILE A 176 -0.96 -9.87 -4.84
N ALA A 177 -2.07 -10.55 -4.57
CA ALA A 177 -2.88 -11.24 -5.57
C ALA A 177 -3.41 -10.28 -6.66
N HIS A 178 -4.00 -9.16 -6.23
CA HIS A 178 -4.50 -8.14 -7.15
C HIS A 178 -3.39 -7.40 -7.87
N HIS A 179 -2.25 -7.18 -7.21
CA HIS A 179 -1.10 -6.54 -7.82
C HIS A 179 -0.64 -7.25 -9.07
N MET A 180 -0.47 -8.58 -9.01
CA MET A 180 -0.01 -9.38 -10.15
C MET A 180 -0.91 -9.26 -11.39
N THR A 181 -2.22 -9.15 -11.18
CA THR A 181 -3.20 -9.04 -12.27
C THR A 181 -3.41 -7.60 -12.76
N LEU A 182 -3.14 -6.62 -11.89
CA LEU A 182 -3.48 -5.22 -12.12
C LEU A 182 -2.32 -4.42 -12.71
N LEU A 183 -1.06 -4.79 -12.38
CA LEU A 183 0.11 -3.96 -12.70
C LEU A 183 0.20 -3.63 -14.18
N GLY A 184 0.11 -4.61 -15.07
CA GLY A 184 0.23 -4.39 -16.52
C GLY A 184 -0.79 -3.35 -17.03
N ARG A 185 -2.07 -3.52 -16.67
CA ARG A 185 -3.16 -2.61 -17.07
C ARG A 185 -2.99 -1.19 -16.52
N ASN A 186 -2.55 -1.08 -15.30
CA ASN A 186 -2.28 0.22 -14.68
C ASN A 186 -1.08 0.92 -15.31
N LEU A 187 -0.04 0.17 -15.72
CA LEU A 187 1.10 0.72 -16.45
C LEU A 187 0.70 1.19 -17.85
N GLU A 188 -0.16 0.47 -18.56
CA GLU A 188 -0.73 0.96 -19.82
C GLU A 188 -1.52 2.26 -19.63
N TYR A 189 -2.29 2.38 -18.53
CA TYR A 189 -2.95 3.63 -18.19
C TYR A 189 -1.93 4.75 -17.97
N ARG A 190 -0.87 4.49 -17.20
CA ARG A 190 0.23 5.44 -16.93
C ARG A 190 0.87 5.94 -18.22
N LEU A 191 1.18 5.04 -19.14
CA LEU A 191 1.78 5.37 -20.42
C LEU A 191 0.88 6.26 -21.29
N ARG A 192 -0.44 6.04 -21.27
CA ARG A 192 -1.41 6.93 -21.96
C ARG A 192 -1.45 8.35 -21.41
N GLN A 193 -1.04 8.59 -20.16
CA GLN A 193 -0.93 9.94 -19.61
C GLN A 193 0.31 10.69 -20.15
N GLY A 194 1.25 10.00 -20.78
CA GLY A 194 2.49 10.58 -21.33
C GLY A 194 3.61 10.74 -20.31
N GLY A 195 4.68 11.40 -20.73
CA GLY A 195 5.85 11.67 -19.89
C GLY A 195 6.91 10.57 -19.90
N TYR A 196 6.78 9.58 -20.78
CA TYR A 196 7.73 8.48 -20.97
C TYR A 196 8.16 8.38 -22.42
N GLU A 197 9.44 8.11 -22.64
CA GLU A 197 10.02 7.78 -23.92
C GLU A 197 10.16 6.24 -24.03
N GLN A 198 9.79 5.67 -25.18
CA GLN A 198 10.02 4.27 -25.46
C GLN A 198 11.44 4.10 -26.04
N LEU A 199 12.34 3.48 -25.28
CA LEU A 199 13.72 3.24 -25.72
C LEU A 199 13.85 1.99 -26.60
N GLN A 200 13.05 0.97 -26.30
CA GLN A 200 12.91 -0.26 -27.08
C GLN A 200 11.56 -0.89 -26.81
N ASP A 201 11.22 -1.97 -27.51
CA ASP A 201 9.93 -2.62 -27.35
C ASP A 201 9.63 -2.97 -25.89
N GLY A 202 8.54 -2.40 -25.39
CA GLY A 202 8.04 -2.57 -24.02
C GLY A 202 8.85 -1.92 -22.89
N LEU A 203 9.94 -1.20 -23.19
CA LEU A 203 10.71 -0.43 -22.18
C LEU A 203 10.46 1.06 -22.34
N PHE A 204 9.90 1.66 -21.30
CA PHE A 204 9.54 3.07 -21.22
C PHE A 204 10.24 3.77 -20.06
N VAL A 205 10.84 4.92 -20.33
CA VAL A 205 11.61 5.67 -19.33
C VAL A 205 11.16 7.12 -19.23
N ALA A 206 11.13 7.65 -18.02
CA ALA A 206 10.94 9.08 -17.78
C ALA A 206 12.27 9.84 -17.83
N PRO A 207 12.26 11.19 -17.88
CA PRO A 207 13.48 11.98 -17.88
C PRO A 207 14.42 11.70 -16.69
N GLY A 208 15.73 11.76 -16.93
CA GLY A 208 16.76 11.58 -15.91
C GLY A 208 17.08 10.13 -15.54
N VAL A 209 16.43 9.15 -16.18
CA VAL A 209 16.74 7.72 -15.99
C VAL A 209 18.14 7.42 -16.49
N LYS A 210 18.90 6.60 -15.73
CA LYS A 210 20.23 6.11 -16.11
C LYS A 210 20.22 4.59 -16.19
N LEU A 211 20.54 4.09 -17.36
CA LEU A 211 20.65 2.64 -17.64
C LEU A 211 22.11 2.26 -17.77
N GLY A 212 22.51 1.20 -17.08
CA GLY A 212 23.83 0.57 -17.24
C GLY A 212 23.91 -0.28 -18.51
N ASP A 213 25.10 -0.78 -18.81
CA ASP A 213 25.35 -1.66 -19.95
C ASP A 213 24.87 -3.10 -19.70
N TYR A 214 24.69 -3.85 -20.79
CA TYR A 214 24.37 -5.29 -20.76
C TYR A 214 23.08 -5.63 -20.01
N LEU A 215 22.04 -4.81 -20.16
CA LEU A 215 20.72 -5.11 -19.62
C LEU A 215 20.01 -6.17 -20.48
N VAL A 216 19.33 -7.09 -19.83
CA VAL A 216 18.42 -8.03 -20.48
C VAL A 216 16.98 -7.56 -20.21
N ILE A 217 16.28 -7.19 -21.28
CA ILE A 217 14.90 -6.66 -21.22
C ILE A 217 13.96 -7.70 -21.87
N ASP A 218 13.00 -8.17 -21.08
CA ASP A 218 11.93 -9.07 -21.52
C ASP A 218 10.57 -8.46 -21.15
N ALA A 219 9.94 -7.78 -22.10
CA ALA A 219 8.65 -7.12 -21.92
C ALA A 219 7.47 -7.92 -22.50
N LYS A 220 7.63 -9.21 -22.84
CA LYS A 220 6.58 -10.03 -23.46
C LYS A 220 5.33 -10.16 -22.61
N ALA A 221 5.46 -10.22 -21.28
CA ALA A 221 4.35 -10.36 -20.36
C ALA A 221 3.71 -9.01 -19.95
N GLY A 222 4.35 -7.89 -20.29
CA GLY A 222 3.84 -6.55 -19.99
C GLY A 222 4.94 -5.48 -19.98
N PRO A 223 4.57 -4.21 -19.91
CA PRO A 223 5.51 -3.10 -20.04
C PRO A 223 6.43 -2.98 -18.82
N ILE A 224 7.63 -2.46 -19.06
CA ILE A 224 8.60 -2.04 -18.05
C ILE A 224 8.62 -0.52 -18.09
N VAL A 225 8.21 0.10 -16.97
CA VAL A 225 8.10 1.55 -16.84
C VAL A 225 9.03 2.03 -15.73
N ILE A 226 9.98 2.89 -16.09
CA ILE A 226 11.01 3.42 -15.19
C ILE A 226 10.79 4.92 -15.06
N ASP A 227 10.49 5.36 -13.84
CA ASP A 227 10.15 6.75 -13.54
C ASP A 227 11.42 7.60 -13.34
N ARG A 228 11.22 8.93 -13.27
CA ARG A 228 12.27 9.96 -13.29
C ARG A 228 13.40 9.71 -12.28
N ASP A 229 14.61 10.02 -12.70
CA ASP A 229 15.84 9.96 -11.90
C ASP A 229 16.18 8.56 -11.36
N ALA A 230 15.51 7.52 -11.82
CA ALA A 230 15.82 6.15 -11.44
C ALA A 230 17.11 5.66 -12.12
N GLN A 231 17.75 4.67 -11.52
CA GLN A 231 19.02 4.12 -12.00
C GLN A 231 18.94 2.59 -12.04
N VAL A 232 19.42 1.99 -13.12
CA VAL A 232 19.56 0.54 -13.29
C VAL A 232 21.03 0.21 -13.53
N GLY A 233 21.62 -0.59 -12.66
CA GLY A 233 23.00 -1.07 -12.77
C GLY A 233 23.20 -2.04 -13.95
N PRO A 234 24.45 -2.26 -14.40
CA PRO A 234 24.75 -3.15 -15.49
C PRO A 234 24.43 -4.62 -15.17
N TYR A 235 24.34 -5.45 -16.21
CA TYR A 235 24.07 -6.88 -16.11
C TYR A 235 22.76 -7.20 -15.36
N THR A 236 21.76 -6.34 -15.46
CA THR A 236 20.45 -6.51 -14.80
C THR A 236 19.44 -7.12 -15.76
N LEU A 237 18.67 -8.12 -15.29
CA LEU A 237 17.48 -8.64 -15.97
C LEU A 237 16.24 -7.88 -15.48
N LEU A 238 15.49 -7.30 -16.42
CA LEU A 238 14.15 -6.78 -16.19
C LEU A 238 13.14 -7.58 -17.02
N ARG A 239 12.19 -8.26 -16.36
CA ARG A 239 11.08 -8.96 -17.00
C ARG A 239 9.77 -8.35 -16.56
N GLY A 240 9.00 -7.81 -17.53
CA GLY A 240 7.73 -7.13 -17.28
C GLY A 240 6.58 -8.04 -16.85
N PRO A 241 5.48 -7.46 -16.33
CA PRO A 241 5.37 -6.02 -16.09
C PRO A 241 6.19 -5.56 -14.86
N VAL A 242 6.89 -4.43 -14.97
CA VAL A 242 7.69 -3.85 -13.88
C VAL A 242 7.46 -2.34 -13.80
N TYR A 243 7.25 -1.84 -12.60
CA TYR A 243 7.24 -0.41 -12.30
C TYR A 243 8.38 -0.04 -11.36
N MET A 244 9.20 0.91 -11.77
CA MET A 244 10.20 1.56 -10.92
C MET A 244 9.78 3.00 -10.65
N GLY A 245 9.43 3.30 -9.42
CA GLY A 245 9.09 4.66 -9.00
C GLY A 245 10.28 5.63 -9.05
N PRO A 246 10.04 6.94 -8.86
CA PRO A 246 11.07 7.96 -8.95
C PRO A 246 12.27 7.71 -8.03
N LYS A 247 13.48 7.99 -8.52
CA LYS A 247 14.74 7.87 -7.75
C LYS A 247 15.02 6.45 -7.22
N CYS A 248 14.37 5.44 -7.75
CA CYS A 248 14.71 4.04 -7.46
C CYS A 248 16.10 3.70 -7.98
N LYS A 249 16.77 2.79 -7.30
CA LYS A 249 18.06 2.29 -7.73
C LYS A 249 18.06 0.77 -7.72
N ILE A 250 18.25 0.17 -8.89
CA ILE A 250 18.57 -1.26 -9.04
C ILE A 250 20.09 -1.37 -9.17
N LEU A 251 20.68 -2.25 -8.38
CA LEU A 251 22.11 -2.51 -8.39
C LEU A 251 22.46 -3.50 -9.51
N GLU A 252 23.73 -3.59 -9.81
CA GLU A 252 24.29 -4.53 -10.78
C GLU A 252 23.92 -5.99 -10.45
N HIS A 253 23.81 -6.82 -11.49
CA HIS A 253 23.49 -8.26 -11.39
C HIS A 253 22.15 -8.57 -10.73
N ALA A 254 21.19 -7.64 -10.75
CA ALA A 254 19.85 -7.91 -10.24
C ALA A 254 18.95 -8.60 -11.26
N ALA A 255 17.96 -9.36 -10.77
CA ALA A 255 16.87 -9.90 -11.56
C ALA A 255 15.53 -9.43 -10.99
N ILE A 256 14.82 -8.59 -11.74
CA ILE A 256 13.52 -8.00 -11.36
C ILE A 256 12.48 -8.50 -12.35
N LYS A 257 11.49 -9.26 -11.88
CA LYS A 257 10.65 -10.01 -12.81
C LYS A 257 9.23 -10.26 -12.31
N ASP A 258 8.32 -10.42 -13.29
CA ASP A 258 7.01 -11.01 -13.08
C ASP A 258 6.13 -10.24 -12.07
N ALA A 259 5.73 -9.03 -12.43
CA ALA A 259 4.91 -8.13 -11.62
C ALA A 259 5.61 -7.57 -10.37
N VAL A 260 6.62 -6.74 -10.56
CA VAL A 260 7.28 -6.00 -9.47
C VAL A 260 6.93 -4.51 -9.54
N ALA A 261 6.53 -3.93 -8.40
CA ALA A 261 6.39 -2.50 -8.25
C ALA A 261 7.26 -1.97 -7.09
N LEU A 262 8.11 -1.01 -7.42
CA LEU A 262 9.02 -0.35 -6.51
C LEU A 262 8.55 1.07 -6.25
N GLY A 263 8.27 1.40 -4.99
CA GLY A 263 7.99 2.76 -4.55
C GLY A 263 9.23 3.67 -4.71
N HIS A 264 9.05 4.98 -4.67
CA HIS A 264 10.15 5.91 -4.88
C HIS A 264 11.31 5.71 -3.89
N THR A 265 12.52 6.00 -4.31
CA THR A 265 13.73 6.01 -3.45
C THR A 265 14.09 4.64 -2.85
N THR A 266 13.58 3.55 -3.41
CA THR A 266 13.99 2.18 -3.03
C THR A 266 15.37 1.83 -3.60
N LYS A 267 16.05 0.88 -2.95
CA LYS A 267 17.31 0.29 -3.46
C LYS A 267 17.19 -1.23 -3.49
N ILE A 268 17.34 -1.80 -4.66
CA ILE A 268 17.11 -3.23 -4.90
C ILE A 268 18.35 -3.86 -5.54
N GLY A 269 18.71 -5.04 -5.07
CA GLY A 269 19.72 -5.93 -5.64
C GLY A 269 19.33 -7.39 -5.44
N GLY A 270 19.99 -8.31 -6.13
CA GLY A 270 19.63 -9.72 -6.14
C GLY A 270 18.32 -9.96 -6.88
N GLU A 271 17.53 -10.94 -6.45
CA GLU A 271 16.33 -11.37 -7.16
C GLU A 271 15.06 -10.88 -6.47
N VAL A 272 14.13 -10.27 -7.25
CA VAL A 272 12.79 -9.85 -6.80
C VAL A 272 11.76 -10.25 -7.83
N GLU A 273 10.70 -10.92 -7.38
CA GLU A 273 9.63 -11.45 -8.21
C GLU A 273 8.26 -11.17 -7.58
N ALA A 274 7.27 -10.82 -8.40
CA ALA A 274 5.84 -10.70 -8.01
C ALA A 274 5.62 -9.94 -6.69
N SER A 275 6.36 -8.85 -6.46
CA SER A 275 6.44 -8.21 -5.16
C SER A 275 6.23 -6.70 -5.21
N ILE A 276 5.72 -6.17 -4.11
CA ILE A 276 5.54 -4.74 -3.89
C ILE A 276 6.53 -4.28 -2.83
N VAL A 277 7.30 -3.25 -3.15
CA VAL A 277 8.24 -2.63 -2.20
C VAL A 277 7.89 -1.15 -2.07
N GLU A 278 7.42 -0.78 -0.90
CA GLU A 278 7.01 0.59 -0.59
C GLU A 278 8.21 1.55 -0.46
N PRO A 279 8.00 2.87 -0.55
CA PRO A 279 9.07 3.87 -0.58
C PRO A 279 10.12 3.75 0.53
N PHE A 280 11.35 4.16 0.21
CA PHE A 280 12.52 4.20 1.11
C PHE A 280 13.01 2.84 1.60
N SER A 281 12.47 1.73 1.10
CA SER A 281 12.87 0.38 1.50
C SER A 281 14.07 -0.12 0.69
N ASN A 282 14.89 -0.94 1.33
CA ASN A 282 16.12 -1.48 0.77
C ASN A 282 16.14 -3.01 0.86
N LYS A 283 16.32 -3.66 -0.29
CA LYS A 283 16.86 -5.00 -0.45
C LYS A 283 18.09 -4.90 -1.35
N GLN A 284 19.15 -4.25 -0.85
CA GLN A 284 20.27 -3.80 -1.67
C GLN A 284 21.19 -4.94 -2.12
N HIS A 285 21.25 -6.03 -1.37
CA HIS A 285 22.21 -7.11 -1.56
C HIS A 285 21.57 -8.36 -2.17
N HIS A 286 22.37 -9.41 -2.43
CA HIS A 286 21.90 -10.71 -2.89
C HIS A 286 20.85 -11.32 -1.96
N GLY A 287 20.09 -12.26 -2.47
CA GLY A 287 18.96 -12.93 -1.82
C GLY A 287 17.71 -12.85 -2.68
N PHE A 288 16.70 -13.63 -2.32
CA PHE A 288 15.42 -13.75 -3.04
C PHE A 288 14.28 -13.07 -2.28
N LEU A 289 13.45 -12.33 -2.99
CA LEU A 289 12.18 -11.79 -2.50
C LEU A 289 11.08 -12.12 -3.52
N GLY A 290 10.19 -13.06 -3.17
CA GLY A 290 9.10 -13.48 -4.05
C GLY A 290 7.73 -13.32 -3.41
N HIS A 291 6.72 -12.94 -4.22
CA HIS A 291 5.31 -12.86 -3.87
C HIS A 291 5.05 -12.18 -2.52
N SER A 292 5.68 -11.01 -2.32
CA SER A 292 5.75 -10.36 -1.01
C SER A 292 5.32 -8.90 -1.04
N TYR A 293 4.87 -8.41 0.11
CA TYR A 293 4.65 -6.99 0.35
C TYR A 293 5.61 -6.49 1.42
N LEU A 294 6.44 -5.52 1.06
CA LEU A 294 7.31 -4.80 2.01
C LEU A 294 6.80 -3.38 2.22
N GLY A 295 6.53 -3.02 3.45
CA GLY A 295 6.19 -1.66 3.86
C GLY A 295 7.32 -0.65 3.63
N SER A 296 7.12 0.61 4.02
CA SER A 296 8.13 1.66 3.89
C SER A 296 9.23 1.54 4.95
N TRP A 297 10.42 2.04 4.57
CA TRP A 297 11.57 2.12 5.47
C TRP A 297 12.08 0.75 5.97
N ILE A 298 11.81 -0.31 5.21
CA ILE A 298 12.35 -1.64 5.42
C ILE A 298 13.85 -1.66 5.07
N ASN A 299 14.63 -2.45 5.78
CA ASN A 299 16.00 -2.75 5.38
C ASN A 299 16.29 -4.24 5.52
N LEU A 300 16.42 -4.93 4.41
CA LEU A 300 16.81 -6.33 4.38
C LEU A 300 18.33 -6.44 4.32
N GLY A 301 18.91 -7.15 5.29
CA GLY A 301 20.35 -7.47 5.33
C GLY A 301 20.77 -8.35 4.16
N ALA A 302 22.07 -8.37 3.85
CA ALA A 302 22.63 -9.21 2.80
C ALA A 302 22.29 -10.69 3.04
N GLY A 303 21.94 -11.41 1.98
CA GLY A 303 21.55 -12.82 2.06
C GLY A 303 20.16 -13.06 2.62
N THR A 304 19.37 -12.03 2.91
CA THR A 304 17.97 -12.23 3.29
C THR A 304 17.18 -12.83 2.13
N CYS A 305 16.54 -13.98 2.39
CA CYS A 305 15.66 -14.65 1.45
C CYS A 305 14.32 -14.96 2.10
N ASN A 306 13.24 -14.90 1.33
CA ASN A 306 11.99 -15.50 1.75
C ASN A 306 11.67 -16.75 0.91
N SER A 307 11.00 -17.72 1.51
CA SER A 307 10.32 -18.77 0.79
C SER A 307 8.91 -18.27 0.43
N ASP A 308 8.46 -18.54 -0.78
CA ASP A 308 7.11 -18.22 -1.25
C ASP A 308 6.30 -19.45 -1.66
N LEU A 309 6.92 -20.63 -1.71
CA LEU A 309 6.30 -21.92 -2.01
C LEU A 309 6.51 -22.86 -0.82
N LYS A 310 5.46 -23.53 -0.39
CA LYS A 310 5.59 -24.59 0.63
C LYS A 310 6.30 -25.82 0.06
N ASN A 311 7.06 -26.52 0.89
CA ASN A 311 7.65 -27.82 0.53
C ASN A 311 6.60 -28.87 0.13
N THR A 312 5.36 -28.70 0.57
CA THR A 312 4.22 -29.58 0.21
C THR A 312 3.50 -29.17 -1.06
N TYR A 313 3.91 -28.07 -1.71
CA TYR A 313 3.30 -27.50 -2.90
C TYR A 313 1.82 -27.12 -2.75
N GLY A 314 1.28 -27.15 -1.54
CA GLY A 314 -0.12 -26.78 -1.24
C GLY A 314 -0.32 -25.26 -1.14
N THR A 315 -1.59 -24.84 -1.11
CA THR A 315 -1.95 -23.43 -0.90
C THR A 315 -1.46 -22.89 0.44
N VAL A 316 -1.11 -21.61 0.47
CA VAL A 316 -0.63 -20.92 1.66
C VAL A 316 -1.82 -20.42 2.47
N ASN A 317 -1.87 -20.72 3.75
CA ASN A 317 -2.78 -20.08 4.70
C ASN A 317 -2.02 -19.02 5.47
N MET A 318 -2.65 -17.88 5.71
CA MET A 318 -2.07 -16.78 6.48
C MET A 318 -2.77 -16.66 7.83
N GLU A 319 -2.01 -16.22 8.82
CA GLU A 319 -2.53 -15.85 10.13
C GLU A 319 -2.15 -14.40 10.40
N TYR A 320 -3.16 -13.53 10.41
CA TYR A 320 -3.02 -12.10 10.65
C TYR A 320 -3.44 -11.75 12.07
N PRO A 321 -3.13 -10.55 12.59
CA PRO A 321 -3.65 -10.10 13.89
C PRO A 321 -5.18 -10.19 13.99
N ALA A 322 -5.89 -9.93 12.88
CA ALA A 322 -7.35 -9.98 12.81
C ALA A 322 -7.93 -11.41 12.65
N GLY A 323 -7.11 -12.43 12.36
CA GLY A 323 -7.57 -13.80 12.19
C GLY A 323 -6.87 -14.61 11.09
N LYS A 324 -7.38 -15.81 10.85
CA LYS A 324 -6.85 -16.74 9.83
C LYS A 324 -7.55 -16.54 8.50
N ALA A 325 -6.77 -16.60 7.41
CA ALA A 325 -7.27 -16.48 6.05
C ALA A 325 -6.74 -17.63 5.17
N THR A 326 -7.65 -18.26 4.43
CA THR A 326 -7.31 -19.16 3.33
C THR A 326 -7.11 -18.32 2.09
N THR A 327 -5.89 -18.29 1.55
CA THR A 327 -5.54 -17.34 0.49
C THR A 327 -5.88 -17.83 -0.92
N GLY A 328 -6.01 -19.14 -1.12
CA GLY A 328 -6.11 -19.74 -2.44
C GLY A 328 -4.81 -19.68 -3.26
N MET A 329 -3.76 -19.02 -2.76
CA MET A 329 -2.49 -18.83 -3.45
C MET A 329 -1.52 -19.98 -3.15
N GLN A 330 -0.91 -20.53 -4.17
CA GLN A 330 0.18 -21.52 -4.05
C GLN A 330 1.52 -20.83 -3.74
N PHE A 331 1.74 -19.66 -4.36
CA PHE A 331 2.91 -18.82 -4.12
C PHE A 331 2.52 -17.60 -3.29
N LEU A 332 3.09 -17.47 -2.11
CA LEU A 332 2.91 -16.33 -1.22
C LEU A 332 4.07 -16.24 -0.22
N GLY A 333 4.84 -15.20 -0.31
CA GLY A 333 6.01 -14.96 0.50
C GLY A 333 5.68 -14.37 1.87
N CYS A 334 6.10 -13.14 2.12
CA CYS A 334 5.85 -12.47 3.39
C CYS A 334 5.12 -11.13 3.23
N VAL A 335 4.42 -10.74 4.29
CA VAL A 335 3.85 -9.41 4.46
C VAL A 335 4.58 -8.73 5.60
N MET A 336 5.25 -7.60 5.34
CA MET A 336 6.09 -6.92 6.31
C MET A 336 5.62 -5.47 6.53
N GLY A 337 5.34 -5.13 7.78
CA GLY A 337 4.96 -3.78 8.21
C GLY A 337 6.12 -2.78 8.16
N ASN A 338 5.79 -1.49 8.20
CA ASN A 338 6.75 -0.39 8.08
C ASN A 338 7.90 -0.47 9.11
N TYR A 339 9.06 0.05 8.76
CA TYR A 339 10.25 0.21 9.64
C TYR A 339 10.93 -1.07 10.08
N SER A 340 10.48 -2.26 9.66
CA SER A 340 11.08 -3.53 10.06
C SER A 340 12.42 -3.80 9.35
N LYS A 341 13.28 -4.60 9.97
CA LYS A 341 14.63 -4.87 9.48
C LYS A 341 15.03 -6.32 9.67
N THR A 342 15.87 -6.82 8.77
CA THR A 342 16.52 -8.12 8.94
C THR A 342 18.04 -7.96 9.09
N ALA A 343 18.64 -8.82 9.89
CA ALA A 343 20.08 -9.04 9.88
C ALA A 343 20.52 -9.75 8.58
N ILE A 344 21.82 -9.90 8.40
CA ILE A 344 22.37 -10.70 7.29
C ILE A 344 21.90 -12.16 7.38
N ASN A 345 21.76 -12.83 6.22
CA ASN A 345 21.40 -14.24 6.10
C ASN A 345 20.11 -14.63 6.85
N THR A 346 19.15 -13.71 6.91
CA THR A 346 17.83 -14.01 7.48
C THR A 346 17.00 -14.80 6.47
N GLY A 347 16.49 -15.97 6.91
CA GLY A 347 15.57 -16.81 6.14
C GLY A 347 14.13 -16.64 6.62
N ILE A 348 13.23 -16.10 5.76
CA ILE A 348 11.83 -15.92 6.09
C ILE A 348 11.02 -17.04 5.46
N PHE A 349 10.27 -17.81 6.28
CA PHE A 349 9.48 -18.92 5.78
C PHE A 349 8.21 -18.46 5.06
N THR A 350 7.67 -19.35 4.22
CA THR A 350 6.45 -19.11 3.42
C THR A 350 5.30 -18.61 4.28
N GLY A 351 4.60 -17.57 3.79
CA GLY A 351 3.37 -17.09 4.42
C GLY A 351 3.57 -16.44 5.78
N LYS A 352 4.67 -15.72 6.01
CA LYS A 352 4.92 -15.06 7.30
C LYS A 352 4.43 -13.62 7.30
N VAL A 353 3.84 -13.24 8.43
CA VAL A 353 3.43 -11.88 8.74
C VAL A 353 4.43 -11.29 9.73
N ILE A 354 5.00 -10.16 9.38
CA ILE A 354 5.99 -9.45 10.17
C ILE A 354 5.42 -8.08 10.50
N GLY A 355 5.20 -7.83 11.77
CA GLY A 355 4.68 -6.59 12.30
C GLY A 355 5.59 -5.38 12.04
N ALA A 356 5.07 -4.19 12.28
CA ALA A 356 5.83 -2.95 12.10
C ALA A 356 6.93 -2.80 13.17
N CYS A 357 8.01 -2.11 12.82
CA CYS A 357 9.09 -1.77 13.75
C CYS A 357 9.83 -2.97 14.35
N SER A 358 9.83 -4.14 13.68
CA SER A 358 10.45 -5.35 14.21
C SER A 358 11.84 -5.61 13.61
N MET A 359 12.71 -6.24 14.37
CA MET A 359 14.06 -6.60 13.94
C MET A 359 14.24 -8.12 14.00
N MET A 360 14.62 -8.75 12.88
CA MET A 360 14.73 -10.21 12.76
C MET A 360 16.17 -10.64 12.58
N TYR A 361 16.51 -11.79 13.23
CA TYR A 361 17.83 -12.41 13.19
C TYR A 361 17.67 -13.92 12.95
N GLY A 362 18.35 -14.46 11.95
CA GLY A 362 18.32 -15.88 11.61
C GLY A 362 17.03 -16.31 10.91
N PHE A 363 16.41 -17.42 11.30
CA PHE A 363 15.23 -17.96 10.65
C PHE A 363 13.93 -17.45 11.28
N VAL A 364 13.05 -16.87 10.45
CA VAL A 364 11.71 -16.46 10.81
C VAL A 364 10.73 -17.58 10.47
N THR A 365 10.47 -18.44 11.44
CA THR A 365 9.62 -19.64 11.28
C THR A 365 8.18 -19.43 11.75
N SER A 366 7.91 -18.37 12.52
CA SER A 366 6.59 -17.95 13.00
C SER A 366 6.31 -16.49 12.61
N ASN A 367 5.08 -16.04 12.76
CA ASN A 367 4.76 -14.62 12.64
C ASN A 367 5.50 -13.82 13.72
N VAL A 368 5.86 -12.59 13.37
CA VAL A 368 6.61 -11.69 14.26
C VAL A 368 5.69 -10.53 14.64
N PRO A 369 5.39 -10.33 15.92
CA PRO A 369 4.63 -9.17 16.37
C PRO A 369 5.32 -7.84 16.06
N SER A 370 4.57 -6.76 16.04
CA SER A 370 5.13 -5.42 15.93
C SER A 370 5.97 -5.07 17.17
N PHE A 371 7.03 -4.30 16.96
CA PHE A 371 7.94 -3.85 18.03
C PHE A 371 8.61 -4.99 18.80
N VAL A 372 9.12 -5.96 18.07
CA VAL A 372 9.82 -7.11 18.64
C VAL A 372 11.23 -7.24 18.06
N ASN A 373 12.18 -7.53 18.90
CA ASN A 373 13.51 -7.98 18.55
C ASN A 373 13.46 -9.52 18.50
N TYR A 374 13.32 -10.07 17.28
CA TYR A 374 13.10 -11.49 17.05
C TYR A 374 14.43 -12.19 16.73
N ALA A 375 15.02 -12.77 17.75
CA ALA A 375 16.24 -13.56 17.67
C ALA A 375 16.01 -15.00 18.20
N ARG A 376 14.89 -15.61 17.79
CA ARG A 376 14.41 -16.90 18.30
C ARG A 376 15.42 -18.02 18.15
N LEU A 377 16.22 -18.00 17.07
CA LEU A 377 17.31 -18.95 16.87
C LEU A 377 18.31 -18.97 18.04
N PHE A 378 18.45 -17.84 18.72
CA PHE A 378 19.30 -17.65 19.88
C PHE A 378 18.54 -17.72 21.22
N GLY A 379 17.27 -18.18 21.17
CA GLY A 379 16.42 -18.26 22.36
C GLY A 379 15.94 -16.90 22.89
N GLN A 380 16.01 -15.85 22.04
CA GLN A 380 15.69 -14.49 22.46
C GLN A 380 14.58 -13.91 21.58
N VAL A 381 13.45 -13.56 22.21
CA VAL A 381 12.40 -12.73 21.62
C VAL A 381 12.03 -11.68 22.65
N THR A 382 12.32 -10.42 22.38
CA THR A 382 12.15 -9.33 23.35
C THR A 382 11.36 -8.17 22.74
N THR A 383 10.63 -7.44 23.57
CA THR A 383 9.96 -6.23 23.16
C THR A 383 10.98 -5.13 22.81
N LEU A 384 10.72 -4.41 21.75
CA LEU A 384 11.51 -3.27 21.31
C LEU A 384 10.81 -1.97 21.74
N PRO A 385 11.35 -1.22 22.71
CA PRO A 385 10.75 0.02 23.17
C PRO A 385 10.59 1.05 22.05
N PRO A 386 9.52 1.86 22.05
CA PRO A 386 9.27 2.86 21.02
C PRO A 386 10.38 3.92 20.91
N GLU A 387 11.06 4.26 22.01
CA GLU A 387 12.17 5.21 22.04
C GLU A 387 13.35 4.73 21.18
N VAL A 388 13.63 3.41 21.19
CA VAL A 388 14.66 2.82 20.34
C VAL A 388 14.31 2.97 18.87
N MET A 389 13.04 2.79 18.53
CA MET A 389 12.56 2.96 17.15
C MET A 389 12.52 4.42 16.72
N ILE A 390 12.15 5.36 17.59
CA ILE A 390 12.19 6.81 17.34
C ILE A 390 13.63 7.24 17.02
N ALA A 391 14.59 6.86 17.85
CA ALA A 391 16.00 7.16 17.61
C ALA A 391 16.53 6.48 16.33
N THR A 392 16.05 5.27 16.01
CA THR A 392 16.40 4.57 14.77
C THR A 392 15.79 5.26 13.56
N GLN A 393 14.53 5.70 13.63
CA GLN A 393 13.84 6.45 12.58
C GLN A 393 14.58 7.76 12.27
N ALA A 394 15.00 8.52 13.29
CA ALA A 394 15.77 9.74 13.12
C ALA A 394 17.06 9.49 12.31
N ARG A 395 17.81 8.43 12.65
CA ARG A 395 19.02 8.04 11.91
C ARG A 395 18.74 7.61 10.48
N MET A 396 17.66 6.85 10.25
CA MET A 396 17.25 6.44 8.89
C MET A 396 16.86 7.63 8.03
N PHE A 397 16.06 8.53 8.58
CA PHE A 397 15.59 9.73 7.91
C PHE A 397 16.75 10.64 7.53
N SER A 398 17.68 10.90 8.46
CA SER A 398 18.88 11.67 8.21
C SER A 398 19.72 11.12 7.04
N ARG A 399 19.87 9.79 6.91
CA ARG A 399 20.60 9.15 5.79
C ARG A 399 19.93 9.37 4.43
N ARG A 400 18.68 9.80 4.40
CA ARG A 400 17.88 10.07 3.20
C ARG A 400 17.55 11.56 3.03
N ASN A 401 18.17 12.42 3.83
CA ASN A 401 17.88 13.86 3.88
C ASN A 401 16.37 14.13 4.14
N VAL A 402 15.73 13.30 4.96
CA VAL A 402 14.37 13.49 5.44
C VAL A 402 14.44 13.98 6.87
N LYS A 403 13.66 15.01 7.20
CA LYS A 403 13.54 15.53 8.57
C LYS A 403 12.48 14.73 9.32
N GLN A 404 12.81 14.22 10.50
CA GLN A 404 11.82 13.64 11.41
C GLN A 404 10.92 14.75 11.96
N ARG A 405 9.61 14.60 11.78
CA ARG A 405 8.58 15.55 12.24
C ARG A 405 7.98 15.06 13.57
N HIS A 406 7.27 15.94 14.28
CA HIS A 406 6.56 15.55 15.50
C HIS A 406 5.54 14.43 15.25
N CYS A 407 4.79 14.50 14.13
CA CYS A 407 3.82 13.46 13.76
C CYS A 407 4.48 12.09 13.48
N ASP A 408 5.73 12.06 12.98
CA ASP A 408 6.45 10.80 12.76
C ASP A 408 6.83 10.13 14.08
N VAL A 409 7.23 10.93 15.09
CA VAL A 409 7.52 10.46 16.46
C VAL A 409 6.24 9.95 17.13
N GLN A 410 5.17 10.75 17.07
CA GLN A 410 3.88 10.37 17.63
C GLN A 410 3.34 9.09 17.00
N LEU A 411 3.49 8.92 15.68
CA LEU A 411 3.10 7.69 14.98
C LEU A 411 3.78 6.44 15.56
N ILE A 412 5.06 6.50 15.91
CA ILE A 412 5.76 5.36 16.52
C ILE A 412 5.14 4.99 17.86
N HIS A 413 4.82 5.98 18.72
CA HIS A 413 4.15 5.75 20.00
C HIS A 413 2.74 5.16 19.80
N ASP A 414 1.99 5.68 18.85
CA ASP A 414 0.64 5.20 18.57
C ASP A 414 0.65 3.78 18.03
N MET A 415 1.53 3.47 17.08
CA MET A 415 1.71 2.09 16.58
C MET A 415 2.09 1.13 17.70
N TYR A 416 2.99 1.53 18.60
CA TYR A 416 3.37 0.70 19.75
C TYR A 416 2.18 0.38 20.63
N ARG A 417 1.34 1.37 20.96
CA ARG A 417 0.14 1.22 21.76
C ARG A 417 -0.89 0.32 21.08
N PHE A 418 -1.20 0.57 19.81
CA PHE A 418 -2.23 -0.18 19.07
C PHE A 418 -1.86 -1.63 18.76
N THR A 419 -0.57 -1.95 18.75
CA THR A 419 -0.09 -3.32 18.53
C THR A 419 0.24 -4.07 19.83
N GLN A 420 -0.19 -3.57 20.98
CA GLN A 420 0.09 -4.21 22.27
C GLN A 420 -0.43 -5.65 22.32
N GLU A 421 -1.66 -5.90 21.85
CA GLU A 421 -2.24 -7.25 21.84
C GLU A 421 -1.42 -8.26 21.03
N GLU A 422 -0.75 -7.83 19.95
CA GLU A 422 0.14 -8.72 19.17
C GLU A 422 1.28 -9.25 20.05
N ARG A 423 1.86 -8.40 20.89
CA ARG A 423 2.93 -8.75 21.82
C ARG A 423 2.41 -9.58 22.97
N ASP A 424 1.25 -9.23 23.55
CA ASP A 424 0.65 -9.95 24.68
C ASP A 424 0.28 -11.40 24.31
N ARG A 425 -0.08 -11.66 23.05
CA ARG A 425 -0.36 -13.02 22.54
C ARG A 425 0.88 -13.83 22.22
N CYS A 426 2.06 -13.21 22.24
CA CYS A 426 3.31 -13.92 21.92
C CYS A 426 3.87 -14.62 23.14
N SER A 427 3.69 -15.92 23.22
CA SER A 427 4.16 -16.76 24.33
C SER A 427 5.69 -16.81 24.49
N ASP A 428 6.42 -16.44 23.46
CA ASP A 428 7.88 -16.49 23.42
C ASP A 428 8.55 -15.18 23.86
N LEU A 429 7.75 -14.13 24.17
CA LEU A 429 8.28 -12.84 24.60
C LEU A 429 8.88 -12.95 26.01
N LEU A 430 10.16 -12.67 26.10
CA LEU A 430 10.86 -12.46 27.36
C LEU A 430 10.70 -11.00 27.78
N SER A 431 10.20 -10.75 28.99
CA SER A 431 10.24 -9.43 29.61
C SER A 431 11.69 -9.03 29.88
N LEU A 432 12.06 -7.83 29.46
CA LEU A 432 13.35 -7.23 29.84
C LEU A 432 13.28 -6.75 31.28
#